data_246daa90ea77aaf6306353fcf20a9e0f
#
_entry.id   246daa90ea77aaf6306353fcf20a9e0f
#
_cell.length_a   1.000
_cell.length_b   1.000
_cell.length_c   1.000
_cell.angle_alpha   90.00
_cell.angle_beta   90.00
_cell.angle_gamma   90.00
#
_symmetry.space_group_name_H-M   'P 1'
#
loop_
_entity.id
_entity.type
_entity.pdbx_description
1 polymer ?
#
loop_
_entity_poly.entity_id
_entity_poly.type
_entity_poly.pdbx_seq_one_letter_code
_entity_poly.pdbx_strand_id
1 'polypeptide(L)'
;FNSESLLKLLPSSLKHKKGLIIKGEGGRTLLSEQLQQRGMDVTSVDVYQRALPSNSNQIGTKIPQYITITSQRALDNLFILLAKQTPELKKYAIFIVLSQRIAHYAEDLGCQHVVASQEASDMGLVSTIVNLHKP
;
A
#
# COMPACT_ATOMS: atom_id res chain seq x y z
N PHE A 1 6.31 6.76 8.30
CA PHE A 1 6.02 8.20 8.19
C PHE A 1 4.55 8.38 7.83
N ASN A 2 3.79 9.07 8.67
CA ASN A 2 2.35 9.26 8.51
C ASN A 2 1.90 10.61 9.06
N SER A 3 0.63 10.97 8.85
CA SER A 3 0.06 12.23 9.32
C SER A 3 0.16 12.41 10.84
N GLU A 4 -0.02 11.35 11.60
CA GLU A 4 0.07 11.34 13.06
C GLU A 4 1.49 11.69 13.54
N SER A 5 2.50 11.13 12.91
CA SER A 5 3.91 11.43 13.23
C SER A 5 4.26 12.87 12.89
N LEU A 6 3.79 13.37 11.74
CA LEU A 6 3.99 14.77 11.35
C LEU A 6 3.32 15.73 12.34
N LEU A 7 2.09 15.46 12.74
CA LEU A 7 1.34 16.29 13.68
C LEU A 7 2.01 16.38 15.07
N LYS A 8 2.74 15.35 15.50
CA LYS A 8 3.51 15.37 16.74
C LYS A 8 4.70 16.31 16.69
N LEU A 9 5.25 16.58 15.52
CA LEU A 9 6.40 17.46 15.32
C LEU A 9 6.00 18.94 15.23
N LEU A 10 4.71 19.24 15.02
CA LEU A 10 4.22 20.58 14.83
C LEU A 10 3.69 21.18 16.13
N PRO A 11 3.81 22.53 16.33
CA PRO A 11 3.27 23.19 17.50
C PRO A 11 1.77 22.97 17.68
N SER A 12 1.29 22.99 18.92
CA SER A 12 -0.13 22.89 19.24
C SER A 12 -0.95 24.08 18.77
N SER A 13 -0.36 25.26 18.66
CA SER A 13 -0.99 26.46 18.12
C SER A 13 -0.29 26.89 16.84
N LEU A 14 -1.07 26.98 15.77
CA LEU A 14 -0.63 27.41 14.43
C LEU A 14 -1.42 28.61 13.93
N LYS A 15 -1.93 29.44 14.87
CA LYS A 15 -2.65 30.68 14.55
C LYS A 15 -1.81 31.58 13.64
N HIS A 16 -2.46 32.18 12.67
CA HIS A 16 -1.87 33.06 11.67
C HIS A 16 -0.84 32.42 10.75
N LYS A 17 -0.72 31.08 10.77
CA LYS A 17 0.08 30.32 9.82
C LYS A 17 -0.78 29.90 8.63
N LYS A 18 -0.17 29.86 7.46
CA LYS A 18 -0.77 29.33 6.23
C LYS A 18 -0.08 28.03 5.86
N GLY A 19 -0.88 27.03 5.49
CA GLY A 19 -0.39 25.72 5.08
C GLY A 19 -0.95 25.32 3.74
N LEU A 20 -0.13 24.70 2.90
CA LEU A 20 -0.53 24.06 1.66
C LEU A 20 -0.26 22.58 1.74
N ILE A 21 -1.30 21.77 1.57
CA ILE A 21 -1.19 20.31 1.49
C ILE A 21 -1.29 19.90 0.03
N ILE A 22 -0.22 19.34 -0.49
CA ILE A 22 -0.17 18.76 -1.84
C ILE A 22 -0.39 17.26 -1.68
N LYS A 23 -1.45 16.72 -2.28
CA LYS A 23 -1.85 15.32 -2.08
C LYS A 23 -2.45 14.69 -3.33
N GLY A 24 -2.67 13.38 -3.29
CA GLY A 24 -3.51 12.69 -4.25
C GLY A 24 -5.00 12.87 -3.97
N GLU A 25 -5.82 12.74 -4.99
CA GLU A 25 -7.28 12.75 -4.86
C GLU A 25 -7.74 11.69 -3.86
N GLY A 26 -8.68 12.05 -3.01
CA GLY A 26 -9.16 11.20 -1.93
C GLY A 26 -8.17 11.08 -0.76
N GLY A 27 -8.32 10.03 0.03
CA GLY A 27 -7.47 9.77 1.18
C GLY A 27 -7.99 10.39 2.47
N ARG A 28 -7.16 10.30 3.52
CA ARG A 28 -7.54 10.76 4.87
C ARG A 28 -7.51 12.28 4.97
N THR A 29 -8.51 12.84 5.64
CA THR A 29 -8.62 14.28 5.92
C THR A 29 -7.96 14.69 7.24
N LEU A 30 -7.46 13.72 8.01
CA LEU A 30 -6.92 13.91 9.35
C LEU A 30 -5.91 15.08 9.44
N LEU A 31 -4.98 15.17 8.50
CA LEU A 31 -3.93 16.20 8.54
C LEU A 31 -4.54 17.60 8.39
N SER A 32 -5.39 17.82 7.39
CA SER A 32 -6.02 19.11 7.17
C SER A 32 -6.91 19.52 8.32
N GLU A 33 -7.71 18.61 8.84
CA GLU A 33 -8.60 18.85 9.98
C GLU A 33 -7.82 19.24 11.25
N GLN A 34 -6.77 18.51 11.59
CA GLN A 34 -5.96 18.77 12.76
C GLN A 34 -5.17 20.09 12.66
N LEU A 35 -4.67 20.42 11.47
CA LEU A 35 -4.00 21.71 11.26
C LEU A 35 -4.98 22.88 11.37
N GLN A 36 -6.19 22.75 10.84
CA GLN A 36 -7.26 23.75 10.99
C GLN A 36 -7.67 23.92 12.45
N GLN A 37 -7.81 22.84 13.21
CA GLN A 37 -8.12 22.86 14.64
C GLN A 37 -7.04 23.60 15.45
N ARG A 38 -5.77 23.54 15.01
CA ARG A 38 -4.65 24.29 15.61
C ARG A 38 -4.60 25.76 15.16
N GLY A 39 -5.56 26.20 14.33
CA GLY A 39 -5.70 27.59 13.89
C GLY A 39 -5.01 27.93 12.57
N MET A 40 -4.48 26.95 11.83
CA MET A 40 -3.84 27.18 10.54
C MET A 40 -4.90 27.43 9.45
N ASP A 41 -4.62 28.36 8.54
CA ASP A 41 -5.34 28.52 7.28
C ASP A 41 -4.77 27.52 6.29
N VAL A 42 -5.53 26.42 6.03
CA VAL A 42 -5.07 25.27 5.24
C VAL A 42 -5.75 25.25 3.89
N THR A 43 -4.94 25.17 2.83
CA THR A 43 -5.38 24.88 1.46
C THR A 43 -4.88 23.50 1.07
N SER A 44 -5.74 22.68 0.46
CA SER A 44 -5.35 21.35 -0.08
C SER A 44 -5.47 21.37 -1.60
N VAL A 45 -4.47 20.81 -2.28
CA VAL A 45 -4.44 20.68 -3.73
C VAL A 45 -4.21 19.23 -4.11
N ASP A 46 -5.14 18.68 -4.88
CA ASP A 46 -5.00 17.34 -5.45
C ASP A 46 -4.21 17.43 -6.77
N VAL A 47 -3.06 16.78 -6.81
CA VAL A 47 -2.13 16.85 -7.94
C VAL A 47 -2.00 15.52 -8.70
N TYR A 48 -2.57 14.44 -8.19
CA TYR A 48 -2.64 13.15 -8.87
C TYR A 48 -3.87 12.35 -8.46
N GLN A 49 -4.28 11.45 -9.33
CA GLN A 49 -5.34 10.48 -9.09
C GLN A 49 -4.75 9.07 -9.17
N ARG A 50 -5.15 8.21 -8.22
CA ARG A 50 -4.80 6.79 -8.27
C ARG A 50 -5.83 6.05 -9.10
N ALA A 51 -5.37 5.41 -10.16
CA ALA A 51 -6.22 4.63 -11.05
C ALA A 51 -5.55 3.30 -11.40
N LEU A 52 -6.36 2.35 -11.90
CA LEU A 52 -5.83 1.15 -12.53
C LEU A 52 -5.07 1.54 -13.81
N PRO A 53 -3.94 0.90 -14.11
CA PRO A 53 -3.28 1.06 -15.40
C PRO A 53 -4.25 0.72 -16.53
N SER A 54 -4.23 1.52 -17.60
CA SER A 54 -5.03 1.26 -18.81
C SER A 54 -4.54 0.04 -19.59
N ASN A 55 -3.26 -0.32 -19.44
CA ASN A 55 -2.65 -1.48 -20.09
C ASN A 55 -2.33 -2.54 -19.02
N SER A 56 -2.95 -3.71 -19.14
CA SER A 56 -2.55 -4.87 -18.38
C SER A 56 -1.45 -5.62 -19.15
N ASN A 57 -0.23 -5.57 -18.65
CA ASN A 57 0.78 -6.50 -19.10
C ASN A 57 0.38 -7.90 -18.63
N GLN A 58 0.12 -8.79 -19.58
CA GLN A 58 -0.18 -10.17 -19.24
C GLN A 58 1.10 -10.86 -18.75
N ILE A 59 1.00 -11.63 -17.69
CA ILE A 59 2.11 -12.44 -17.16
C ILE A 59 2.38 -13.70 -17.97
N GLY A 60 1.72 -13.86 -19.13
CA GLY A 60 1.79 -15.06 -19.96
C GLY A 60 1.01 -16.23 -19.35
N THR A 61 1.38 -17.46 -19.72
CA THR A 61 0.70 -18.69 -19.26
C THR A 61 1.32 -19.29 -17.99
N LYS A 62 2.52 -18.86 -17.60
CA LYS A 62 3.22 -19.37 -16.41
C LYS A 62 2.82 -18.59 -15.17
N ILE A 63 2.40 -19.30 -14.15
CA ILE A 63 2.14 -18.72 -12.83
C ILE A 63 3.49 -18.40 -12.17
N PRO A 64 3.72 -17.17 -11.70
CA PRO A 64 4.93 -16.82 -10.96
C PRO A 64 4.99 -17.58 -9.63
N GLN A 65 6.18 -17.95 -9.22
CA GLN A 65 6.38 -18.61 -7.92
C GLN A 65 6.19 -17.63 -6.76
N TYR A 66 6.70 -16.43 -6.89
CA TYR A 66 6.61 -15.38 -5.86
C TYR A 66 5.95 -14.12 -6.42
N ILE A 67 5.08 -13.51 -5.62
CA ILE A 67 4.45 -12.22 -5.92
C ILE A 67 4.67 -11.31 -4.72
N THR A 68 5.35 -10.17 -4.92
CA THR A 68 5.55 -9.17 -3.88
C THR A 68 4.39 -8.17 -3.87
N ILE A 69 3.83 -7.92 -2.69
CA ILE A 69 2.69 -7.02 -2.50
C ILE A 69 3.02 -5.98 -1.43
N THR A 70 2.99 -4.72 -1.81
CA THR A 70 3.34 -3.60 -0.93
C THR A 70 2.13 -2.90 -0.31
N SER A 71 0.92 -3.16 -0.78
CA SER A 71 -0.32 -2.60 -0.23
C SER A 71 -1.54 -3.47 -0.55
N GLN A 72 -2.60 -3.32 0.24
CA GLN A 72 -3.89 -3.98 -0.04
C GLN A 72 -4.43 -3.58 -1.41
N ARG A 73 -4.34 -2.30 -1.77
CA ARG A 73 -4.76 -1.79 -3.08
C ARG A 73 -3.98 -2.43 -4.24
N ALA A 74 -2.68 -2.66 -4.07
CA ALA A 74 -1.87 -3.35 -5.08
C ALA A 74 -2.38 -4.77 -5.31
N LEU A 75 -2.77 -5.47 -4.25
CA LEU A 75 -3.35 -6.81 -4.34
C LEU A 75 -4.71 -6.79 -5.05
N ASP A 76 -5.61 -5.86 -4.70
CA ASP A 76 -6.90 -5.70 -5.36
C ASP A 76 -6.72 -5.43 -6.86
N ASN A 77 -5.82 -4.51 -7.20
CA ASN A 77 -5.52 -4.16 -8.57
C ASN A 77 -4.96 -5.35 -9.37
N LEU A 78 -4.08 -6.15 -8.75
CA LEU A 78 -3.57 -7.37 -9.37
C LEU A 78 -4.70 -8.32 -9.76
N PHE A 79 -5.63 -8.57 -8.85
CA PHE A 79 -6.74 -9.49 -9.09
C PHE A 79 -7.77 -8.96 -10.09
N ILE A 80 -7.92 -7.64 -10.20
CA ILE A 80 -8.74 -7.02 -11.24
C ILE A 80 -8.05 -7.13 -12.60
N LEU A 81 -6.77 -6.78 -12.70
CA LEU A 81 -6.00 -6.80 -13.95
C LEU A 81 -5.81 -8.21 -14.51
N LEU A 82 -5.61 -9.19 -13.62
CA LEU A 82 -5.38 -10.59 -13.96
C LEU A 82 -6.57 -11.48 -13.55
N ALA A 83 -7.78 -11.00 -13.74
CA ALA A 83 -9.00 -11.68 -13.27
C ALA A 83 -9.08 -13.15 -13.70
N LYS A 84 -8.72 -13.47 -14.94
CA LYS A 84 -8.75 -14.84 -15.47
C LYS A 84 -7.75 -15.78 -14.79
N GLN A 85 -6.61 -15.24 -14.33
CA GLN A 85 -5.53 -16.00 -13.69
C GLN A 85 -5.62 -15.99 -12.17
N THR A 86 -6.47 -15.14 -11.60
CA THR A 86 -6.62 -14.96 -10.15
C THR A 86 -6.85 -16.28 -9.39
N PRO A 87 -7.71 -17.22 -9.81
CA PRO A 87 -7.88 -18.48 -9.10
C PRO A 87 -6.59 -19.29 -8.98
N GLU A 88 -5.80 -19.36 -10.04
CA GLU A 88 -4.51 -20.07 -10.05
C GLU A 88 -3.46 -19.33 -9.24
N LEU A 89 -3.39 -17.99 -9.33
CA LEU A 89 -2.49 -17.18 -8.53
C LEU A 89 -2.73 -17.41 -7.04
N LYS A 90 -3.98 -17.34 -6.59
CA LYS A 90 -4.36 -17.57 -5.19
C LYS A 90 -3.98 -18.96 -4.70
N LYS A 91 -4.05 -19.96 -5.56
CA LYS A 91 -3.78 -21.35 -5.21
C LYS A 91 -2.30 -21.71 -5.18
N TYR A 92 -1.52 -21.20 -6.12
CA TYR A 92 -0.16 -21.70 -6.36
C TYR A 92 0.95 -20.67 -6.07
N ALA A 93 0.70 -19.38 -6.23
CA ALA A 93 1.72 -18.38 -5.98
C ALA A 93 1.93 -18.14 -4.48
N ILE A 94 3.16 -17.83 -4.09
CA ILE A 94 3.50 -17.39 -2.74
C ILE A 94 3.50 -15.86 -2.72
N PHE A 95 2.60 -15.30 -1.94
CA PHE A 95 2.49 -13.85 -1.77
C PHE A 95 3.41 -13.38 -0.64
N ILE A 96 4.40 -12.57 -0.98
CA ILE A 96 5.31 -11.95 -0.03
C ILE A 96 4.84 -10.52 0.23
N VAL A 97 4.42 -10.21 1.44
CA VAL A 97 3.75 -8.96 1.77
C VAL A 97 4.52 -8.17 2.83
N LEU A 98 4.38 -6.83 2.81
CA LEU A 98 5.15 -5.94 3.70
C LEU A 98 4.71 -5.98 5.18
N SER A 99 3.53 -6.47 5.49
CA SER A 99 3.03 -6.45 6.88
C SER A 99 2.01 -7.54 7.15
N GLN A 100 1.82 -7.87 8.43
CA GLN A 100 0.77 -8.81 8.87
C GLN A 100 -0.63 -8.35 8.47
N ARG A 101 -0.90 -7.04 8.47
CA ARG A 101 -2.19 -6.52 8.02
C ARG A 101 -2.48 -6.87 6.56
N ILE A 102 -1.48 -6.77 5.69
CA ILE A 102 -1.63 -7.15 4.28
C ILE A 102 -1.73 -8.67 4.15
N ALA A 103 -1.01 -9.44 4.99
CA ALA A 103 -1.09 -10.89 5.01
C ALA A 103 -2.51 -11.37 5.33
N HIS A 104 -3.11 -10.89 6.40
CA HIS A 104 -4.49 -11.23 6.78
C HIS A 104 -5.48 -10.86 5.67
N TYR A 105 -5.30 -9.69 5.06
CA TYR A 105 -6.14 -9.27 3.94
C TYR A 105 -6.04 -10.22 2.74
N ALA A 106 -4.83 -10.66 2.40
CA ALA A 106 -4.59 -11.60 1.31
C ALA A 106 -5.20 -12.97 1.61
N GLU A 107 -5.07 -13.46 2.84
CA GLU A 107 -5.68 -14.72 3.31
C GLU A 107 -7.21 -14.65 3.24
N ASP A 108 -7.81 -13.54 3.69
CA ASP A 108 -9.26 -13.28 3.61
C ASP A 108 -9.77 -13.27 2.16
N LEU A 109 -8.96 -12.83 1.21
CA LEU A 109 -9.25 -12.89 -0.22
C LEU A 109 -9.05 -14.29 -0.83
N GLY A 110 -8.56 -15.26 -0.07
CA GLY A 110 -8.39 -16.66 -0.50
C GLY A 110 -7.00 -17.02 -1.01
N CYS A 111 -5.98 -16.19 -0.78
CA CYS A 111 -4.59 -16.56 -1.06
C CYS A 111 -4.15 -17.68 -0.10
N GLN A 112 -3.66 -18.80 -0.64
CA GLN A 112 -3.33 -19.99 0.16
C GLN A 112 -1.91 -19.95 0.73
N HIS A 113 -1.00 -19.22 0.11
CA HIS A 113 0.39 -19.13 0.53
C HIS A 113 0.76 -17.66 0.68
N VAL A 114 0.80 -17.18 1.91
CA VAL A 114 1.11 -15.77 2.24
C VAL A 114 2.20 -15.74 3.31
N VAL A 115 3.23 -14.95 3.08
CA VAL A 115 4.32 -14.73 4.05
C VAL A 115 4.54 -13.23 4.23
N ALA A 116 4.43 -12.76 5.47
CA ALA A 116 4.75 -11.39 5.79
C ALA A 116 6.26 -11.21 5.98
N SER A 117 6.81 -10.17 5.38
CA SER A 117 8.19 -9.74 5.63
C SER A 117 8.36 -9.30 7.08
N GLN A 118 9.51 -9.60 7.66
CA GLN A 118 9.85 -9.12 9.02
C GLN A 118 10.14 -7.63 9.06
N GLU A 119 10.56 -7.07 7.94
CA GLU A 119 10.85 -5.65 7.76
C GLU A 119 10.05 -5.10 6.59
N ALA A 120 9.39 -3.96 6.80
CA ALA A 120 8.59 -3.29 5.77
C ALA A 120 9.49 -2.48 4.82
N SER A 121 10.32 -3.18 4.04
CA SER A 121 11.26 -2.61 3.09
C SER A 121 11.46 -3.54 1.89
N ASP A 122 12.06 -3.03 0.82
CA ASP A 122 12.44 -3.84 -0.34
C ASP A 122 13.42 -4.95 0.08
N MET A 123 14.38 -4.62 0.95
CA MET A 123 15.33 -5.60 1.49
C MET A 123 14.64 -6.68 2.31
N GLY A 124 13.60 -6.32 3.06
CA GLY A 124 12.78 -7.27 3.80
C GLY A 124 12.07 -8.27 2.88
N LEU A 125 11.50 -7.79 1.79
CA LEU A 125 10.87 -8.65 0.78
C LEU A 125 11.90 -9.61 0.15
N VAL A 126 13.05 -9.10 -0.27
CA VAL A 126 14.12 -9.91 -0.86
C VAL A 126 14.62 -10.96 0.11
N SER A 127 14.90 -10.58 1.37
CA SER A 127 15.36 -11.51 2.41
C SER A 127 14.36 -12.62 2.68
N THR A 128 13.07 -12.30 2.66
CA THR A 128 12.00 -13.29 2.84
C THR A 128 12.01 -14.32 1.71
N ILE A 129 12.11 -13.86 0.45
CA ILE A 129 12.18 -14.75 -0.72
C ILE A 129 13.43 -15.64 -0.64
N VAL A 130 14.59 -15.06 -0.35
CA VAL A 130 15.85 -15.80 -0.23
C VAL A 130 15.76 -16.87 0.84
N ASN A 131 15.18 -16.56 2.00
CA ASN A 131 15.00 -17.53 3.10
C ASN A 131 14.05 -18.67 2.73
N LEU A 132 12.98 -18.40 1.99
CA LEU A 132 12.07 -19.44 1.51
C LEU A 132 12.70 -20.34 0.44
N HIS A 133 13.68 -19.81 -0.31
CA HIS A 133 14.35 -20.55 -1.39
C HIS A 133 15.57 -21.34 -0.91
N LYS A 134 15.99 -21.21 0.33
CA LYS A 134 17.10 -22.01 0.90
C LYS A 134 16.65 -23.47 1.00
N PRO A 135 17.55 -24.40 0.60
CA PRO A 135 17.31 -25.82 0.75
C PRO A 135 17.22 -26.24 2.22
#